data_b803e509a272614dd78b1af0908246f8
#
_entry.id   b803e509a272614dd78b1af0908246f8
#
_cell.length_a   1.000
_cell.length_b   1.000
_cell.length_c   1.000
_cell.angle_alpha   90.00
_cell.angle_beta   90.00
_cell.angle_gamma   90.00
#
_symmetry.space_group_name_H-M   'P 1'
#
loop_
_entity.id
_entity.type
_entity.pdbx_description
1 polymer ?
#
loop_
_entity_poly.entity_id
_entity_poly.type
_entity_poly.pdbx_seq_one_letter_code
_entity_poly.pdbx_strand_id
1 'polypeptide(L)'
;MYINGEWVTAEDTFTSISPVDTSLIVGRFQQAGPEDVAAAMRAARVAFPAWRETPWQERNALLIKVADLISERMFMLGAVISIEVGKNRLESIGEVEEAADLIRHCVTAMHENNGFCRPLASEDSNTRNHSVLKPYGVWGVISPFNFPCALSGGPAGAALVAGNTVVHKPADDAPYSAYLLAQCFHDAGIPAGVYNMVTGGDDPGKALVANSDVNGITFTGSYEVGMSILRDYAAGGAFVRPLVAEMGGKNAAIVSRTADVETAALGVMRSAFGATGQKCSACSRVYVHRDVKAAFTERLVELTKQIKVGDPTLYENYIGPLVNEAAYRAYQKYVDHAAADGEILVGGQTLDESGYYVAPTVVQKLPFDHYLWKEELFVPLVVVGEYEHREEAMRMANDASLGLTAGFFSEDDAEVQWFLDNIEAGCVYVNRAAGATTGAWPGYQAFGGWKGSTGTNKSSMSHYYLQQYMREQSQTILR
;
A
#
# COMPACT_ATOMS: atom_id res chain seq x y z
N MET A 1 -15.01 -14.89 9.55
CA MET A 1 -15.39 -14.11 8.35
C MET A 1 -16.61 -13.24 8.64
N TYR A 2 -16.87 -12.24 7.82
CA TYR A 2 -18.04 -11.37 7.94
C TYR A 2 -18.79 -11.38 6.61
N ILE A 3 -19.99 -11.95 6.57
CA ILE A 3 -20.77 -12.13 5.34
C ILE A 3 -22.22 -11.77 5.60
N ASN A 4 -22.80 -10.92 4.75
CA ASN A 4 -24.19 -10.51 4.81
C ASN A 4 -24.64 -9.93 6.17
N GLY A 5 -23.75 -9.18 6.82
CA GLY A 5 -24.04 -8.56 8.13
C GLY A 5 -23.80 -9.46 9.33
N GLU A 6 -23.35 -10.70 9.14
CA GLU A 6 -23.17 -11.68 10.20
C GLU A 6 -21.73 -12.21 10.27
N TRP A 7 -21.30 -12.58 11.46
CA TRP A 7 -20.04 -13.31 11.69
C TRP A 7 -20.25 -14.79 11.44
N VAL A 8 -19.54 -15.33 10.45
CA VAL A 8 -19.70 -16.72 10.02
C VAL A 8 -18.42 -17.52 10.20
N THR A 9 -18.57 -18.84 10.37
CA THR A 9 -17.45 -19.80 10.44
C THR A 9 -17.31 -20.56 9.14
N ALA A 10 -16.06 -20.97 8.82
CA ALA A 10 -15.74 -21.91 7.76
C ALA A 10 -15.55 -23.33 8.32
N GLU A 11 -15.39 -24.31 7.46
CA GLU A 11 -15.05 -25.69 7.85
C GLU A 11 -13.62 -25.75 8.42
N ASP A 12 -12.69 -25.02 7.81
CA ASP A 12 -11.28 -24.99 8.16
C ASP A 12 -10.87 -23.71 8.86
N THR A 13 -9.75 -23.77 9.58
CA THR A 13 -9.13 -22.62 10.26
C THR A 13 -7.62 -22.60 10.04
N PHE A 14 -7.01 -21.43 10.12
CA PHE A 14 -5.56 -21.27 10.20
C PHE A 14 -5.16 -20.49 11.46
N THR A 15 -3.91 -20.67 11.87
CA THR A 15 -3.37 -20.00 13.05
C THR A 15 -2.48 -18.83 12.60
N SER A 16 -2.75 -17.63 13.11
CA SER A 16 -1.85 -16.48 13.00
C SER A 16 -0.89 -16.49 14.20
N ILE A 17 0.40 -16.40 13.91
CA ILE A 17 1.49 -16.37 14.89
C ILE A 17 2.16 -15.01 14.83
N SER A 18 2.49 -14.44 15.98
CA SER A 18 3.17 -13.15 16.04
C SER A 18 4.62 -13.25 15.54
N PRO A 19 5.09 -12.34 14.68
CA PRO A 19 6.50 -12.27 14.31
C PRO A 19 7.38 -11.73 15.44
N VAL A 20 6.78 -11.12 16.46
CA VAL A 20 7.47 -10.57 17.64
C VAL A 20 7.98 -11.70 18.56
N ASP A 21 7.16 -12.74 18.72
CA ASP A 21 7.48 -13.96 19.43
C ASP A 21 6.71 -15.12 18.77
N THR A 22 7.44 -16.02 18.12
CA THR A 22 6.86 -17.14 17.37
C THR A 22 6.14 -18.17 18.23
N SER A 23 6.26 -18.11 19.55
CA SER A 23 5.45 -18.87 20.49
C SER A 23 4.08 -18.23 20.77
N LEU A 24 3.90 -16.96 20.42
CA LEU A 24 2.67 -16.20 20.66
C LEU A 24 1.67 -16.42 19.53
N ILE A 25 0.59 -17.12 19.82
CA ILE A 25 -0.55 -17.24 18.91
C ILE A 25 -1.40 -15.98 19.03
N VAL A 26 -1.50 -15.21 17.93
CA VAL A 26 -2.38 -14.03 17.82
C VAL A 26 -3.85 -14.46 17.82
N GLY A 27 -4.16 -15.53 17.08
CA GLY A 27 -5.50 -16.08 17.02
C GLY A 27 -5.64 -17.24 16.05
N ARG A 28 -6.85 -17.81 16.04
CA ARG A 28 -7.29 -18.77 15.02
C ARG A 28 -8.39 -18.14 14.17
N PHE A 29 -8.18 -18.12 12.87
CA PHE A 29 -9.05 -17.47 11.91
C PHE A 29 -9.63 -18.47 10.91
N GLN A 30 -10.75 -18.14 10.31
CA GLN A 30 -11.45 -18.98 9.36
C GLN A 30 -10.68 -19.04 8.05
N GLN A 31 -10.46 -20.22 7.52
CA GLN A 31 -9.91 -20.44 6.18
C GLN A 31 -11.09 -20.57 5.20
N ALA A 32 -11.36 -19.49 4.45
CA ALA A 32 -12.47 -19.51 3.47
C ALA A 32 -12.22 -20.50 2.35
N GLY A 33 -13.23 -21.31 2.07
CA GLY A 33 -13.31 -22.15 0.88
C GLY A 33 -14.00 -21.41 -0.30
N PRO A 34 -14.06 -22.04 -1.48
CA PRO A 34 -14.75 -21.47 -2.65
C PRO A 34 -16.23 -21.13 -2.41
N GLU A 35 -16.92 -21.92 -1.58
CA GLU A 35 -18.34 -21.69 -1.25
C GLU A 35 -18.53 -20.47 -0.35
N ASP A 36 -17.58 -20.17 0.56
CA ASP A 36 -17.62 -18.98 1.40
C ASP A 36 -17.44 -17.71 0.55
N VAL A 37 -16.50 -17.76 -0.39
CA VAL A 37 -16.29 -16.67 -1.37
C VAL A 37 -17.54 -16.48 -2.22
N ALA A 38 -18.14 -17.57 -2.71
CA ALA A 38 -19.38 -17.52 -3.48
C ALA A 38 -20.54 -16.98 -2.65
N ALA A 39 -20.63 -17.30 -1.35
CA ALA A 39 -21.64 -16.74 -0.44
C ALA A 39 -21.47 -15.23 -0.24
N ALA A 40 -20.24 -14.77 -0.01
CA ALA A 40 -19.92 -13.33 0.10
C ALA A 40 -20.26 -12.58 -1.20
N MET A 41 -19.93 -13.16 -2.35
CA MET A 41 -20.25 -12.60 -3.66
C MET A 41 -21.76 -12.51 -3.89
N ARG A 42 -22.53 -13.55 -3.53
CA ARG A 42 -24.01 -13.52 -3.61
C ARG A 42 -24.60 -12.43 -2.71
N ALA A 43 -24.11 -12.30 -1.46
CA ALA A 43 -24.53 -11.27 -0.54
C ALA A 43 -24.28 -9.86 -1.09
N ALA A 44 -23.06 -9.62 -1.60
CA ALA A 44 -22.69 -8.35 -2.21
C ALA A 44 -23.55 -8.01 -3.44
N ARG A 45 -23.81 -8.99 -4.31
CA ARG A 45 -24.63 -8.82 -5.50
C ARG A 45 -26.09 -8.50 -5.15
N VAL A 46 -26.66 -9.15 -4.13
CA VAL A 46 -28.05 -8.91 -3.67
C VAL A 46 -28.17 -7.51 -3.05
N ALA A 47 -27.17 -7.05 -2.29
CA ALA A 47 -27.19 -5.73 -1.66
C ALA A 47 -26.95 -4.57 -2.64
N PHE A 48 -26.28 -4.80 -3.76
CA PHE A 48 -25.82 -3.76 -4.70
C PHE A 48 -26.95 -2.87 -5.23
N PRO A 49 -28.13 -3.35 -5.70
CA PRO A 49 -29.18 -2.49 -6.23
C PRO A 49 -29.65 -1.44 -5.23
N ALA A 50 -29.90 -1.83 -3.98
CA ALA A 50 -30.36 -0.91 -2.93
C ALA A 50 -29.25 0.08 -2.55
N TRP A 51 -27.98 -0.40 -2.42
CA TRP A 51 -26.85 0.45 -2.07
C TRP A 51 -26.54 1.51 -3.13
N ARG A 52 -26.53 1.17 -4.41
CA ARG A 52 -26.28 2.14 -5.49
C ARG A 52 -27.40 3.20 -5.60
N GLU A 53 -28.64 2.86 -5.21
CA GLU A 53 -29.80 3.78 -5.23
C GLU A 53 -29.87 4.65 -3.97
N THR A 54 -29.19 4.27 -2.89
CA THR A 54 -29.03 5.11 -1.70
C THR A 54 -28.37 6.44 -2.10
N PRO A 55 -28.92 7.59 -1.74
CA PRO A 55 -28.34 8.89 -2.04
C PRO A 55 -26.87 8.95 -1.59
N TRP A 56 -26.00 9.50 -2.41
CA TRP A 56 -24.56 9.55 -2.09
C TRP A 56 -24.30 10.29 -0.76
N GLN A 57 -25.15 11.26 -0.37
CA GLN A 57 -25.06 11.95 0.90
C GLN A 57 -25.25 11.00 2.10
N GLU A 58 -26.19 10.08 1.99
CA GLU A 58 -26.48 9.08 3.04
C GLU A 58 -25.35 8.04 3.10
N ARG A 59 -24.85 7.57 1.94
CA ARG A 59 -23.67 6.70 1.89
C ARG A 59 -22.45 7.37 2.55
N ASN A 60 -22.19 8.64 2.19
CA ASN A 60 -21.12 9.43 2.77
C ASN A 60 -21.25 9.56 4.30
N ALA A 61 -22.45 9.80 4.81
CA ALA A 61 -22.68 9.90 6.26
C ALA A 61 -22.36 8.59 6.99
N LEU A 62 -22.67 7.43 6.39
CA LEU A 62 -22.30 6.12 6.93
C LEU A 62 -20.78 5.91 6.89
N LEU A 63 -20.12 6.27 5.78
CA LEU A 63 -18.66 6.09 5.64
C LEU A 63 -17.87 7.05 6.57
N ILE A 64 -18.39 8.23 6.88
CA ILE A 64 -17.79 9.09 7.92
C ILE A 64 -17.87 8.41 9.29
N LYS A 65 -18.98 7.76 9.63
CA LYS A 65 -19.06 6.98 10.89
C LYS A 65 -18.04 5.84 10.93
N VAL A 66 -17.81 5.16 9.80
CA VAL A 66 -16.74 4.14 9.72
C VAL A 66 -15.38 4.77 10.03
N ALA A 67 -15.05 5.91 9.38
CA ALA A 67 -13.79 6.61 9.60
C ALA A 67 -13.64 7.07 11.07
N ASP A 68 -14.70 7.58 11.67
CA ASP A 68 -14.70 8.02 13.07
C ASP A 68 -14.49 6.85 14.03
N LEU A 69 -15.13 5.70 13.80
CA LEU A 69 -14.90 4.48 14.60
C LEU A 69 -13.48 3.93 14.44
N ILE A 70 -12.88 4.03 13.26
CA ILE A 70 -11.46 3.66 13.04
C ILE A 70 -10.57 4.56 13.89
N SER A 71 -10.77 5.89 13.85
CA SER A 71 -10.00 6.85 14.67
C SER A 71 -10.22 6.64 16.18
N GLU A 72 -11.46 6.42 16.61
CA GLU A 72 -11.75 6.13 18.02
C GLU A 72 -11.05 4.87 18.53
N ARG A 73 -10.87 3.86 17.67
CA ARG A 73 -10.25 2.56 17.98
C ARG A 73 -8.77 2.50 17.62
N MET A 74 -8.13 3.63 17.27
CA MET A 74 -6.78 3.64 16.71
C MET A 74 -5.73 2.98 17.62
N PHE A 75 -5.85 3.11 18.93
CA PHE A 75 -4.89 2.50 19.85
C PHE A 75 -5.06 0.98 19.92
N MET A 76 -6.30 0.47 19.84
CA MET A 76 -6.55 -0.97 19.79
C MET A 76 -6.06 -1.56 18.47
N LEU A 77 -6.46 -0.96 17.34
CA LEU A 77 -6.02 -1.37 16.01
C LEU A 77 -4.49 -1.30 15.90
N GLY A 78 -3.88 -0.19 16.33
CA GLY A 78 -2.43 -0.02 16.31
C GLY A 78 -1.69 -1.04 17.18
N ALA A 79 -2.20 -1.38 18.35
CA ALA A 79 -1.61 -2.41 19.20
C ALA A 79 -1.66 -3.80 18.55
N VAL A 80 -2.77 -4.14 17.92
CA VAL A 80 -2.90 -5.41 17.17
C VAL A 80 -1.94 -5.43 15.99
N ILE A 81 -1.84 -4.37 15.20
CA ILE A 81 -0.90 -4.26 14.09
C ILE A 81 0.55 -4.43 14.59
N SER A 82 0.91 -3.84 15.73
CA SER A 82 2.25 -4.02 16.29
C SER A 82 2.56 -5.47 16.62
N ILE A 83 1.61 -6.21 17.17
CA ILE A 83 1.79 -7.62 17.56
C ILE A 83 1.70 -8.57 16.36
N GLU A 84 0.77 -8.31 15.42
CA GLU A 84 0.45 -9.18 14.29
C GLU A 84 1.42 -9.03 13.13
N VAL A 85 1.90 -7.80 12.88
CA VAL A 85 2.74 -7.45 11.72
C VAL A 85 4.16 -7.02 12.12
N GLY A 86 4.37 -6.69 13.38
CA GLY A 86 5.69 -6.27 13.88
C GLY A 86 6.01 -4.79 13.65
N LYS A 87 5.04 -3.93 13.32
CA LYS A 87 5.26 -2.48 13.13
C LYS A 87 5.38 -1.77 14.47
N ASN A 88 6.25 -0.75 14.55
CA ASN A 88 6.36 0.06 15.75
C ASN A 88 5.07 0.86 16.01
N ARG A 89 4.89 1.30 17.26
CA ARG A 89 3.67 1.96 17.75
C ARG A 89 3.27 3.19 16.92
N LEU A 90 4.24 4.02 16.54
CA LEU A 90 3.98 5.26 15.81
C LEU A 90 3.49 4.97 14.39
N GLU A 91 4.14 4.07 13.68
CA GLU A 91 3.74 3.66 12.34
C GLU A 91 2.41 2.89 12.33
N SER A 92 2.16 2.09 13.36
CA SER A 92 0.89 1.35 13.51
C SER A 92 -0.29 2.30 13.74
N ILE A 93 -0.15 3.28 14.65
CA ILE A 93 -1.20 4.29 14.89
C ILE A 93 -1.38 5.18 13.67
N GLY A 94 -0.27 5.59 13.03
CA GLY A 94 -0.30 6.44 11.83
C GLY A 94 -1.07 5.80 10.69
N GLU A 95 -0.87 4.51 10.41
CA GLU A 95 -1.62 3.83 9.34
C GLU A 95 -3.11 3.65 9.65
N VAL A 96 -3.48 3.52 10.93
CA VAL A 96 -4.90 3.46 11.31
C VAL A 96 -5.59 4.77 11.00
N GLU A 97 -4.98 5.91 11.35
CA GLU A 97 -5.50 7.22 10.97
C GLU A 97 -5.48 7.45 9.46
N GLU A 98 -4.47 6.94 8.77
CA GLU A 98 -4.44 6.96 7.31
C GLU A 98 -5.65 6.26 6.69
N ALA A 99 -6.09 5.12 7.24
CA ALA A 99 -7.28 4.42 6.80
C ALA A 99 -8.55 5.29 6.93
N ALA A 100 -8.70 5.97 8.07
CA ALA A 100 -9.82 6.89 8.30
C ALA A 100 -9.78 8.08 7.35
N ASP A 101 -8.61 8.69 7.16
CA ASP A 101 -8.44 9.85 6.29
C ASP A 101 -8.58 9.51 4.80
N LEU A 102 -8.21 8.30 4.37
CA LEU A 102 -8.50 7.81 3.02
C LEU A 102 -10.01 7.75 2.73
N ILE A 103 -10.79 7.26 3.69
CA ILE A 103 -12.26 7.25 3.59
C ILE A 103 -12.80 8.68 3.55
N ARG A 104 -12.37 9.57 4.46
CA ARG A 104 -12.78 10.99 4.50
C ARG A 104 -12.42 11.71 3.21
N HIS A 105 -11.27 11.44 2.64
CA HIS A 105 -10.83 11.99 1.35
C HIS A 105 -11.77 11.58 0.19
N CYS A 106 -12.17 10.31 0.13
CA CYS A 106 -13.14 9.83 -0.87
C CYS A 106 -14.51 10.48 -0.69
N VAL A 107 -14.98 10.63 0.56
CA VAL A 107 -16.22 11.34 0.88
C VAL A 107 -16.15 12.80 0.44
N THR A 108 -15.05 13.48 0.71
CA THR A 108 -14.79 14.86 0.26
C THR A 108 -14.82 14.96 -1.26
N ALA A 109 -14.13 14.05 -1.97
CA ALA A 109 -14.11 14.03 -3.43
C ALA A 109 -15.51 13.81 -4.04
N MET A 110 -16.35 12.95 -3.43
CA MET A 110 -17.75 12.77 -3.83
C MET A 110 -18.55 14.05 -3.67
N HIS A 111 -18.38 14.75 -2.55
CA HIS A 111 -19.08 16.01 -2.25
C HIS A 111 -18.63 17.14 -3.20
N GLU A 112 -17.32 17.36 -3.36
CA GLU A 112 -16.76 18.41 -4.22
C GLU A 112 -17.17 18.26 -5.69
N ASN A 113 -17.38 17.03 -6.14
CA ASN A 113 -17.85 16.73 -7.50
C ASN A 113 -19.38 16.58 -7.61
N ASN A 114 -20.15 16.94 -6.57
CA ASN A 114 -21.61 16.87 -6.56
C ASN A 114 -22.14 15.50 -7.03
N GLY A 115 -21.59 14.42 -6.45
CA GLY A 115 -21.98 13.05 -6.81
C GLY A 115 -21.54 12.63 -8.21
N PHE A 116 -20.59 13.34 -8.82
CA PHE A 116 -20.11 13.13 -10.19
C PHE A 116 -21.22 13.16 -11.26
N CYS A 117 -22.19 14.05 -11.09
CA CYS A 117 -23.21 14.37 -12.09
C CYS A 117 -22.94 15.79 -12.61
N ARG A 118 -22.47 15.88 -13.86
CA ARG A 118 -22.06 17.15 -14.50
C ARG A 118 -22.96 17.47 -15.68
N PRO A 119 -23.55 18.68 -15.77
CA PRO A 119 -24.22 19.13 -16.97
C PRO A 119 -23.18 19.33 -18.10
N LEU A 120 -23.57 18.99 -19.32
CA LEU A 120 -22.80 19.22 -20.53
C LEU A 120 -23.49 20.30 -21.39
N ALA A 121 -22.79 20.81 -22.41
CA ALA A 121 -23.36 21.75 -23.38
C ALA A 121 -24.55 21.10 -24.10
N SER A 122 -25.58 21.91 -24.39
CA SER A 122 -26.78 21.50 -25.11
C SER A 122 -26.89 22.26 -26.45
N GLU A 123 -27.42 21.62 -27.47
CA GLU A 123 -27.58 22.22 -28.79
C GLU A 123 -28.67 23.31 -28.79
N ASP A 124 -29.72 23.11 -27.96
CA ASP A 124 -30.84 24.04 -27.84
C ASP A 124 -31.42 24.01 -26.39
N SER A 125 -32.45 24.82 -26.17
CA SER A 125 -33.12 24.93 -24.84
C SER A 125 -33.96 23.69 -24.46
N ASN A 126 -34.28 22.82 -25.41
CA ASN A 126 -35.08 21.62 -25.18
C ASN A 126 -34.26 20.39 -24.91
N THR A 127 -32.93 20.50 -25.13
CA THR A 127 -31.97 19.40 -24.89
C THR A 127 -31.24 19.61 -23.61
N ARG A 128 -31.15 18.54 -22.79
CA ARG A 128 -30.32 18.48 -21.58
C ARG A 128 -29.34 17.33 -21.67
N ASN A 129 -28.06 17.65 -21.55
CA ASN A 129 -26.98 16.68 -21.58
C ASN A 129 -26.28 16.60 -20.23
N HIS A 130 -25.99 15.39 -19.80
CA HIS A 130 -25.26 15.13 -18.56
C HIS A 130 -24.18 14.05 -18.76
N SER A 131 -23.06 14.20 -18.05
CA SER A 131 -22.11 13.14 -17.78
C SER A 131 -22.31 12.69 -16.32
N VAL A 132 -22.62 11.41 -16.13
CA VAL A 132 -22.90 10.83 -14.81
C VAL A 132 -21.98 9.63 -14.58
N LEU A 133 -21.20 9.66 -13.50
CA LEU A 133 -20.42 8.49 -13.09
C LEU A 133 -21.30 7.58 -12.22
N LYS A 134 -21.28 6.28 -12.50
CA LYS A 134 -22.08 5.25 -11.84
C LYS A 134 -21.18 4.11 -11.35
N PRO A 135 -21.53 3.45 -10.22
CA PRO A 135 -20.79 2.30 -9.73
C PRO A 135 -20.80 1.13 -10.74
N TYR A 136 -19.78 0.31 -10.67
CA TYR A 136 -19.67 -0.89 -11.50
C TYR A 136 -20.54 -2.04 -10.99
N GLY A 137 -20.55 -2.30 -9.68
CA GLY A 137 -21.25 -3.46 -9.08
C GLY A 137 -20.54 -3.98 -7.84
N VAL A 138 -20.21 -5.27 -7.84
CA VAL A 138 -19.43 -5.90 -6.76
C VAL A 138 -17.95 -5.68 -7.01
N TRP A 139 -17.25 -5.15 -5.99
CA TRP A 139 -15.83 -4.85 -6.02
C TRP A 139 -15.05 -5.77 -5.10
N GLY A 140 -14.05 -6.47 -5.64
CA GLY A 140 -13.08 -7.22 -4.85
C GLY A 140 -11.99 -6.30 -4.31
N VAL A 141 -11.66 -6.43 -3.03
CA VAL A 141 -10.51 -5.74 -2.40
C VAL A 141 -9.57 -6.80 -1.85
N ILE A 142 -8.36 -6.88 -2.40
CA ILE A 142 -7.31 -7.81 -1.96
C ILE A 142 -6.17 -6.97 -1.41
N SER A 143 -5.94 -7.05 -0.11
CA SER A 143 -5.04 -6.14 0.61
C SER A 143 -3.82 -6.85 1.21
N PRO A 144 -2.68 -6.13 1.37
CA PRO A 144 -1.44 -6.66 1.88
C PRO A 144 -1.36 -6.63 3.41
N PHE A 145 -0.29 -7.20 3.96
CA PHE A 145 -0.04 -7.24 5.40
C PHE A 145 0.61 -5.96 5.96
N ASN A 146 1.39 -5.24 5.15
CA ASN A 146 2.29 -4.18 5.65
C ASN A 146 1.58 -2.88 6.05
N PHE A 147 0.38 -2.63 5.50
CA PHE A 147 -0.56 -1.59 5.90
C PHE A 147 -1.97 -2.19 5.98
N PRO A 148 -2.21 -3.11 6.94
CA PRO A 148 -3.41 -3.94 6.94
C PRO A 148 -4.70 -3.15 7.15
N CYS A 149 -4.65 -2.01 7.82
CA CYS A 149 -5.80 -1.13 8.03
C CYS A 149 -5.98 -0.14 6.87
N ALA A 150 -4.92 0.60 6.50
CA ALA A 150 -4.99 1.64 5.48
C ALA A 150 -5.29 1.09 4.08
N LEU A 151 -4.57 0.04 3.66
CA LEU A 151 -4.73 -0.58 2.33
C LEU A 151 -5.90 -1.56 2.25
N SER A 152 -6.63 -1.77 3.34
CA SER A 152 -7.93 -2.44 3.38
C SER A 152 -9.08 -1.43 3.43
N GLY A 153 -9.06 -0.55 4.43
CA GLY A 153 -10.12 0.42 4.71
C GLY A 153 -10.25 1.49 3.62
N GLY A 154 -9.12 2.01 3.13
CA GLY A 154 -9.10 3.01 2.06
C GLY A 154 -9.76 2.54 0.77
N PRO A 155 -9.28 1.44 0.14
CA PRO A 155 -9.89 0.90 -1.07
C PRO A 155 -11.33 0.41 -0.87
N ALA A 156 -11.65 -0.24 0.26
CA ALA A 156 -13.02 -0.64 0.56
C ALA A 156 -13.93 0.58 0.71
N GLY A 157 -13.49 1.60 1.44
CA GLY A 157 -14.20 2.87 1.59
C GLY A 157 -14.42 3.58 0.26
N ALA A 158 -13.40 3.65 -0.61
CA ALA A 158 -13.52 4.23 -1.94
C ALA A 158 -14.57 3.52 -2.80
N ALA A 159 -14.56 2.19 -2.82
CA ALA A 159 -15.55 1.39 -3.55
C ALA A 159 -16.97 1.65 -3.03
N LEU A 160 -17.15 1.70 -1.69
CA LEU A 160 -18.44 1.93 -1.05
C LEU A 160 -18.93 3.36 -1.25
N VAL A 161 -18.10 4.39 -1.14
CA VAL A 161 -18.43 5.79 -1.45
C VAL A 161 -18.91 5.92 -2.89
N ALA A 162 -18.24 5.26 -3.82
CA ALA A 162 -18.63 5.22 -5.23
C ALA A 162 -20.00 4.53 -5.48
N GLY A 163 -20.50 3.76 -4.49
CA GLY A 163 -21.77 3.04 -4.57
C GLY A 163 -21.66 1.58 -4.98
N ASN A 164 -20.44 1.03 -5.03
CA ASN A 164 -20.23 -0.42 -5.20
C ASN A 164 -20.45 -1.14 -3.86
N THR A 165 -20.65 -2.45 -3.92
CA THR A 165 -20.55 -3.35 -2.76
C THR A 165 -19.20 -4.02 -2.76
N VAL A 166 -18.73 -4.51 -1.60
CA VAL A 166 -17.35 -4.98 -1.43
C VAL A 166 -17.30 -6.41 -0.91
N VAL A 167 -16.38 -7.19 -1.48
CA VAL A 167 -15.85 -8.43 -0.88
C VAL A 167 -14.36 -8.22 -0.64
N HIS A 168 -13.97 -8.14 0.62
CA HIS A 168 -12.60 -7.91 1.08
C HIS A 168 -11.91 -9.22 1.43
N LYS A 169 -10.71 -9.43 0.89
CA LYS A 169 -9.79 -10.52 1.25
C LYS A 169 -8.50 -9.89 1.80
N PRO A 170 -8.31 -9.83 3.13
CA PRO A 170 -7.07 -9.35 3.74
C PRO A 170 -5.94 -10.37 3.60
N ALA A 171 -4.69 -9.92 3.82
CA ALA A 171 -3.57 -10.84 3.95
C ALA A 171 -3.77 -11.82 5.12
N ASP A 172 -3.30 -13.03 4.97
CA ASP A 172 -3.32 -14.07 6.00
C ASP A 172 -2.29 -13.84 7.12
N ASP A 173 -1.31 -12.96 6.89
CA ASP A 173 -0.41 -12.45 7.92
C ASP A 173 -1.07 -11.36 8.82
N ALA A 174 -2.26 -10.82 8.45
CA ALA A 174 -2.92 -9.74 9.19
C ALA A 174 -4.45 -9.92 9.33
N PRO A 175 -4.93 -11.10 9.75
CA PRO A 175 -6.36 -11.39 9.83
C PRO A 175 -7.05 -10.71 11.01
N TYR A 176 -6.37 -10.44 12.12
CA TYR A 176 -6.98 -9.83 13.30
C TYR A 176 -7.18 -8.33 13.11
N SER A 177 -6.23 -7.64 12.50
CA SER A 177 -6.39 -6.24 12.11
C SER A 177 -7.60 -6.07 11.19
N ALA A 178 -7.75 -6.97 10.21
CA ALA A 178 -8.89 -6.97 9.29
C ALA A 178 -10.22 -7.27 9.99
N TYR A 179 -10.24 -8.17 10.97
CA TYR A 179 -11.43 -8.44 11.79
C TYR A 179 -11.88 -7.19 12.55
N LEU A 180 -10.96 -6.48 13.20
CA LEU A 180 -11.28 -5.25 13.93
C LEU A 180 -11.74 -4.13 12.99
N LEU A 181 -11.15 -4.04 11.81
CA LEU A 181 -11.59 -3.12 10.76
C LEU A 181 -13.02 -3.45 10.30
N ALA A 182 -13.33 -4.73 10.07
CA ALA A 182 -14.68 -5.17 9.71
C ALA A 182 -15.72 -4.85 10.80
N GLN A 183 -15.32 -4.89 12.08
CA GLN A 183 -16.18 -4.42 13.18
C GLN A 183 -16.52 -2.92 13.07
N CYS A 184 -15.58 -2.08 12.58
CA CYS A 184 -15.87 -0.67 12.36
C CYS A 184 -16.97 -0.48 11.30
N PHE A 185 -16.95 -1.25 10.20
CA PHE A 185 -18.02 -1.23 9.20
C PHE A 185 -19.37 -1.73 9.76
N HIS A 186 -19.33 -2.81 10.55
CA HIS A 186 -20.53 -3.35 11.21
C HIS A 186 -21.16 -2.32 12.16
N ASP A 187 -20.36 -1.78 13.08
CA ASP A 187 -20.82 -0.88 14.14
C ASP A 187 -21.25 0.50 13.60
N ALA A 188 -20.73 0.93 12.45
CA ALA A 188 -21.19 2.12 11.75
C ALA A 188 -22.58 1.96 11.14
N GLY A 189 -23.09 0.72 11.06
CA GLY A 189 -24.40 0.40 10.50
C GLY A 189 -24.39 0.29 8.96
N ILE A 190 -23.28 -0.13 8.37
CA ILE A 190 -23.23 -0.47 6.94
C ILE A 190 -24.21 -1.62 6.69
N PRO A 191 -25.14 -1.49 5.72
CA PRO A 191 -26.18 -2.49 5.50
C PRO A 191 -25.62 -3.88 5.17
N ALA A 192 -26.35 -4.93 5.56
CA ALA A 192 -25.98 -6.32 5.30
C ALA A 192 -25.66 -6.55 3.82
N GLY A 193 -24.58 -7.27 3.54
CA GLY A 193 -24.10 -7.57 2.19
C GLY A 193 -23.36 -6.44 1.47
N VAL A 194 -23.41 -5.18 1.95
CA VAL A 194 -22.70 -4.05 1.33
C VAL A 194 -21.18 -4.18 1.51
N TYR A 195 -20.74 -4.56 2.71
CA TYR A 195 -19.36 -4.95 2.99
C TYR A 195 -19.33 -6.38 3.47
N ASN A 196 -18.43 -7.19 2.90
CA ASN A 196 -18.20 -8.59 3.28
C ASN A 196 -16.71 -8.82 3.39
N MET A 197 -16.27 -9.74 4.25
CA MET A 197 -14.87 -10.11 4.44
C MET A 197 -14.70 -11.62 4.52
N VAL A 198 -13.79 -12.15 3.69
CA VAL A 198 -13.36 -13.55 3.71
C VAL A 198 -11.87 -13.62 4.04
N THR A 199 -11.48 -14.53 4.93
CA THR A 199 -10.10 -14.69 5.40
C THR A 199 -9.48 -15.97 4.87
N GLY A 200 -8.16 -16.06 4.83
CA GLY A 200 -7.39 -17.22 4.36
C GLY A 200 -6.24 -16.81 3.46
N GLY A 201 -5.45 -17.80 3.03
CA GLY A 201 -4.31 -17.61 2.16
C GLY A 201 -4.66 -17.28 0.71
N ASP A 202 -3.95 -17.90 -0.23
CA ASP A 202 -4.08 -17.61 -1.67
C ASP A 202 -5.43 -18.01 -2.28
N ASP A 203 -6.00 -19.15 -1.85
CA ASP A 203 -7.14 -19.76 -2.54
C ASP A 203 -8.41 -18.90 -2.52
N PRO A 204 -8.82 -18.25 -1.40
CA PRO A 204 -9.92 -17.29 -1.44
C PRO A 204 -9.66 -16.10 -2.38
N GLY A 205 -8.41 -15.64 -2.48
CA GLY A 205 -8.02 -14.59 -3.42
C GLY A 205 -8.19 -15.01 -4.87
N LYS A 206 -7.70 -16.20 -5.23
CA LYS A 206 -7.87 -16.79 -6.57
C LYS A 206 -9.34 -17.03 -6.90
N ALA A 207 -10.13 -17.54 -5.94
CA ALA A 207 -11.57 -17.75 -6.11
C ALA A 207 -12.31 -16.42 -6.34
N LEU A 208 -11.94 -15.35 -5.63
CA LEU A 208 -12.50 -14.02 -5.81
C LEU A 208 -12.17 -13.45 -7.21
N VAL A 209 -10.90 -13.55 -7.66
CA VAL A 209 -10.48 -13.09 -8.99
C VAL A 209 -11.22 -13.85 -10.11
N ALA A 210 -11.37 -15.17 -9.97
CA ALA A 210 -12.02 -16.03 -10.95
C ALA A 210 -13.54 -15.87 -10.99
N ASN A 211 -14.17 -15.24 -9.97
CA ASN A 211 -15.61 -15.14 -9.90
C ASN A 211 -16.17 -14.19 -10.97
N SER A 212 -17.11 -14.66 -11.77
CA SER A 212 -17.71 -13.91 -12.88
C SER A 212 -18.55 -12.72 -12.44
N ASP A 213 -19.03 -12.68 -11.20
CA ASP A 213 -19.86 -11.61 -10.65
C ASP A 213 -19.02 -10.43 -10.11
N VAL A 214 -17.68 -10.57 -10.02
CA VAL A 214 -16.79 -9.45 -9.69
C VAL A 214 -16.77 -8.44 -10.84
N ASN A 215 -17.10 -7.19 -10.55
CA ASN A 215 -17.17 -6.12 -11.53
C ASN A 215 -15.93 -5.21 -11.55
N GLY A 216 -15.08 -5.30 -10.55
CA GLY A 216 -13.79 -4.63 -10.45
C GLY A 216 -12.97 -5.18 -9.30
N ILE A 217 -11.65 -5.01 -9.35
CA ILE A 217 -10.74 -5.39 -8.26
C ILE A 217 -9.82 -4.22 -7.94
N THR A 218 -9.62 -3.99 -6.64
CA THR A 218 -8.44 -3.31 -6.12
C THR A 218 -7.52 -4.33 -5.48
N PHE A 219 -6.27 -4.32 -5.91
CA PHE A 219 -5.21 -5.18 -5.41
C PHE A 219 -4.04 -4.33 -4.94
N THR A 220 -3.51 -4.63 -3.78
CA THR A 220 -2.19 -4.13 -3.34
C THR A 220 -1.35 -5.33 -2.92
N GLY A 221 -0.16 -5.46 -3.51
CA GLY A 221 0.74 -6.58 -3.23
C GLY A 221 1.91 -6.66 -4.21
N SER A 222 2.49 -7.85 -4.40
CA SER A 222 3.65 -8.02 -5.27
C SER A 222 3.30 -7.82 -6.76
N TYR A 223 4.32 -7.44 -7.54
CA TYR A 223 4.20 -7.29 -9.00
C TYR A 223 3.76 -8.59 -9.66
N GLU A 224 4.31 -9.73 -9.24
CA GLU A 224 4.03 -11.04 -9.83
C GLU A 224 2.55 -11.42 -9.66
N VAL A 225 1.99 -11.20 -8.46
CA VAL A 225 0.58 -11.47 -8.17
C VAL A 225 -0.33 -10.51 -8.93
N GLY A 226 -0.01 -9.21 -8.95
CA GLY A 226 -0.78 -8.23 -9.71
C GLY A 226 -0.83 -8.53 -11.21
N MET A 227 0.30 -8.96 -11.79
CA MET A 227 0.36 -9.38 -13.19
C MET A 227 -0.36 -10.71 -13.45
N SER A 228 -0.43 -11.61 -12.45
CA SER A 228 -1.27 -12.81 -12.54
C SER A 228 -2.74 -12.46 -12.59
N ILE A 229 -3.20 -11.59 -11.69
CA ILE A 229 -4.59 -11.10 -11.67
C ILE A 229 -4.95 -10.46 -13.01
N LEU A 230 -4.07 -9.64 -13.59
CA LEU A 230 -4.30 -9.01 -14.88
C LEU A 230 -4.48 -10.04 -16.01
N ARG A 231 -3.62 -11.07 -16.04
CA ARG A 231 -3.72 -12.18 -17.03
C ARG A 231 -5.03 -12.96 -16.88
N ASP A 232 -5.40 -13.31 -15.66
CA ASP A 232 -6.62 -14.05 -15.36
C ASP A 232 -7.87 -13.24 -15.72
N TYR A 233 -7.83 -11.94 -15.45
CA TYR A 233 -8.89 -11.00 -15.85
C TYR A 233 -9.05 -10.90 -17.36
N ALA A 234 -7.95 -10.85 -18.08
CA ALA A 234 -7.97 -10.77 -19.54
C ALA A 234 -8.47 -12.09 -20.19
N ALA A 235 -8.16 -13.24 -19.58
CA ALA A 235 -8.52 -14.55 -20.09
C ALA A 235 -9.98 -14.94 -19.83
N GLY A 236 -10.59 -14.48 -18.74
CA GLY A 236 -11.84 -15.06 -18.20
C GLY A 236 -13.12 -14.22 -18.35
N GLY A 237 -13.11 -13.07 -19.02
CA GLY A 237 -14.22 -12.13 -18.94
C GLY A 237 -15.01 -11.93 -20.24
N ALA A 238 -16.35 -11.90 -20.15
CA ALA A 238 -17.23 -11.46 -21.25
C ALA A 238 -17.15 -9.93 -21.49
N PHE A 239 -16.59 -9.16 -20.59
CA PHE A 239 -16.41 -7.70 -20.69
C PHE A 239 -15.16 -7.26 -19.91
N VAL A 240 -14.62 -6.10 -20.26
CA VAL A 240 -13.47 -5.51 -19.59
C VAL A 240 -13.85 -5.04 -18.19
N ARG A 241 -13.14 -5.55 -17.18
CA ARG A 241 -13.31 -5.19 -15.78
C ARG A 241 -12.15 -4.32 -15.32
N PRO A 242 -12.37 -3.24 -14.55
CA PRO A 242 -11.29 -2.42 -14.03
C PRO A 242 -10.46 -3.19 -13.00
N LEU A 243 -9.14 -2.99 -13.07
CA LEU A 243 -8.17 -3.45 -12.08
C LEU A 243 -7.38 -2.24 -11.59
N VAL A 244 -7.57 -1.86 -10.33
CA VAL A 244 -6.74 -0.88 -9.63
C VAL A 244 -5.67 -1.67 -8.89
N ALA A 245 -4.48 -1.78 -9.46
CA ALA A 245 -3.38 -2.51 -8.87
C ALA A 245 -2.31 -1.52 -8.40
N GLU A 246 -1.97 -1.59 -7.12
CA GLU A 246 -0.81 -0.94 -6.51
C GLU A 246 0.19 -2.03 -6.12
N MET A 247 1.38 -1.93 -6.69
CA MET A 247 2.38 -2.99 -6.59
C MET A 247 3.69 -2.45 -6.02
N GLY A 248 4.72 -3.26 -6.06
CA GLY A 248 6.00 -2.99 -5.45
C GLY A 248 6.77 -1.78 -5.99
N GLY A 249 7.89 -1.49 -5.35
CA GLY A 249 8.83 -0.44 -5.73
C GLY A 249 10.28 -0.89 -5.63
N LYS A 250 11.13 -0.39 -6.53
CA LYS A 250 12.60 -0.48 -6.40
C LYS A 250 13.14 0.95 -6.31
N ASN A 251 12.83 1.59 -5.20
CA ASN A 251 12.91 3.03 -5.04
C ASN A 251 14.34 3.52 -4.88
N ALA A 252 14.67 4.57 -5.63
CA ALA A 252 15.98 5.20 -5.62
C ALA A 252 15.99 6.52 -4.83
N ALA A 253 17.11 6.83 -4.19
CA ALA A 253 17.45 8.18 -3.77
C ALA A 253 18.74 8.61 -4.48
N ILE A 254 18.79 9.85 -4.97
CA ILE A 254 19.98 10.46 -5.56
C ILE A 254 20.44 11.57 -4.62
N VAL A 255 21.71 11.53 -4.24
CA VAL A 255 22.36 12.53 -3.37
C VAL A 255 23.36 13.33 -4.21
N SER A 256 23.04 14.60 -4.47
CA SER A 256 23.88 15.53 -5.23
C SER A 256 25.12 15.93 -4.44
N ARG A 257 26.12 16.46 -5.15
CA ARG A 257 27.29 17.08 -4.55
C ARG A 257 26.95 18.30 -3.67
N THR A 258 25.82 18.95 -3.93
CA THR A 258 25.35 20.12 -3.19
C THR A 258 24.43 19.76 -2.02
N ALA A 259 24.13 18.47 -1.82
CA ALA A 259 23.21 18.02 -0.79
C ALA A 259 23.76 18.31 0.63
N ASP A 260 22.87 18.70 1.53
CA ASP A 260 23.13 18.60 2.97
C ASP A 260 23.21 17.12 3.36
N VAL A 261 24.41 16.67 3.71
CA VAL A 261 24.73 15.26 3.96
C VAL A 261 23.95 14.72 5.17
N GLU A 262 23.74 15.55 6.20
CA GLU A 262 22.99 15.16 7.40
C GLU A 262 21.52 14.86 7.05
N THR A 263 20.89 15.79 6.34
CA THR A 263 19.52 15.64 5.86
C THR A 263 19.37 14.42 4.94
N ALA A 264 20.31 14.24 4.03
CA ALA A 264 20.27 13.13 3.07
C ALA A 264 20.42 11.78 3.78
N ALA A 265 21.42 11.63 4.67
CA ALA A 265 21.65 10.38 5.40
C ALA A 265 20.47 10.03 6.31
N LEU A 266 19.92 11.00 7.04
CA LEU A 266 18.76 10.82 7.90
C LEU A 266 17.51 10.45 7.09
N GLY A 267 17.26 11.11 5.95
CA GLY A 267 16.15 10.82 5.06
C GLY A 267 16.23 9.40 4.47
N VAL A 268 17.39 9.00 4.00
CA VAL A 268 17.63 7.64 3.49
C VAL A 268 17.47 6.61 4.60
N MET A 269 18.03 6.81 5.78
CA MET A 269 17.90 5.88 6.90
C MET A 269 16.43 5.64 7.26
N ARG A 270 15.64 6.71 7.42
CA ARG A 270 14.21 6.61 7.73
C ARG A 270 13.41 5.94 6.62
N SER A 271 13.71 6.29 5.39
CA SER A 271 13.05 5.70 4.22
C SER A 271 13.36 4.21 4.05
N ALA A 272 14.63 3.82 4.23
CA ALA A 272 15.06 2.44 4.01
C ALA A 272 14.61 1.49 5.12
N PHE A 273 14.59 1.96 6.37
CA PHE A 273 14.45 1.07 7.52
C PHE A 273 13.12 1.21 8.29
N GLY A 274 12.35 2.27 8.09
CA GLY A 274 10.99 2.38 8.65
C GLY A 274 10.14 1.17 8.28
N ALA A 275 9.28 0.69 9.19
CA ALA A 275 8.51 -0.55 9.11
C ALA A 275 9.39 -1.76 8.71
N THR A 276 10.63 -1.78 9.19
CA THR A 276 11.59 -2.87 8.91
C THR A 276 11.84 -3.05 7.39
N GLY A 277 11.78 -1.95 6.62
CA GLY A 277 11.94 -1.96 5.16
C GLY A 277 10.76 -2.60 4.39
N GLN A 278 9.70 -3.02 5.08
CA GLN A 278 8.53 -3.71 4.50
C GLN A 278 7.51 -2.71 3.95
N LYS A 279 7.98 -1.75 3.16
CA LYS A 279 7.16 -0.76 2.46
C LYS A 279 7.44 -0.81 0.95
N CYS A 280 6.37 -0.77 0.16
CA CYS A 280 6.50 -0.59 -1.28
C CYS A 280 7.28 0.69 -1.64
N SER A 281 7.21 1.73 -0.76
CA SER A 281 7.91 3.00 -0.91
C SER A 281 9.32 3.05 -0.32
N ALA A 282 9.80 2.01 0.38
CA ALA A 282 11.10 2.03 1.06
C ALA A 282 12.25 2.32 0.08
N CYS A 283 13.17 3.20 0.48
CA CYS A 283 14.40 3.43 -0.29
C CYS A 283 15.26 2.16 -0.24
N SER A 284 15.57 1.61 -1.40
CA SER A 284 16.32 0.36 -1.54
C SER A 284 17.66 0.58 -2.25
N ARG A 285 17.82 1.70 -2.97
CA ARG A 285 18.98 2.05 -3.76
C ARG A 285 19.35 3.51 -3.54
N VAL A 286 20.62 3.80 -3.29
CA VAL A 286 21.10 5.17 -3.15
C VAL A 286 22.26 5.42 -4.10
N TYR A 287 22.16 6.44 -4.92
CA TYR A 287 23.22 6.91 -5.79
C TYR A 287 23.78 8.21 -5.23
N VAL A 288 25.06 8.22 -4.87
CA VAL A 288 25.69 9.34 -4.17
C VAL A 288 26.80 9.92 -5.04
N HIS A 289 26.81 11.25 -5.21
CA HIS A 289 27.89 11.90 -5.93
C HIS A 289 29.22 11.65 -5.22
N ARG A 290 30.28 11.33 -5.99
CA ARG A 290 31.59 10.92 -5.46
C ARG A 290 32.18 11.87 -4.43
N ASP A 291 31.96 13.18 -4.58
CA ASP A 291 32.56 14.21 -3.70
C ASP A 291 31.97 14.19 -2.28
N VAL A 292 30.76 13.68 -2.10
CA VAL A 292 30.07 13.61 -0.80
C VAL A 292 29.87 12.17 -0.31
N LYS A 293 30.21 11.17 -1.13
CA LYS A 293 29.93 9.76 -0.83
C LYS A 293 30.56 9.29 0.48
N ALA A 294 31.81 9.64 0.74
CA ALA A 294 32.49 9.19 1.96
C ALA A 294 31.77 9.70 3.21
N ALA A 295 31.48 11.02 3.27
CA ALA A 295 30.78 11.63 4.40
C ALA A 295 29.35 11.12 4.54
N PHE A 296 28.63 10.97 3.42
CA PHE A 296 27.27 10.41 3.41
C PHE A 296 27.24 8.97 3.94
N THR A 297 28.15 8.12 3.45
CA THR A 297 28.19 6.71 3.84
C THR A 297 28.54 6.54 5.30
N GLU A 298 29.55 7.29 5.79
CA GLU A 298 29.93 7.31 7.21
C GLU A 298 28.72 7.70 8.08
N ARG A 299 28.02 8.79 7.71
CA ARG A 299 26.87 9.28 8.47
C ARG A 299 25.68 8.30 8.43
N LEU A 300 25.39 7.69 7.27
CA LEU A 300 24.36 6.67 7.15
C LEU A 300 24.63 5.46 8.04
N VAL A 301 25.89 4.99 8.09
CA VAL A 301 26.33 3.87 8.95
C VAL A 301 26.17 4.24 10.42
N GLU A 302 26.57 5.44 10.83
CA GLU A 302 26.41 5.92 12.21
C GLU A 302 24.94 5.93 12.63
N LEU A 303 24.06 6.51 11.82
CA LEU A 303 22.62 6.55 12.07
C LEU A 303 22.01 5.15 12.12
N THR A 304 22.44 4.26 11.22
CA THR A 304 21.97 2.87 11.19
C THR A 304 22.36 2.11 12.45
N LYS A 305 23.57 2.29 12.97
CA LYS A 305 24.01 1.68 14.24
C LYS A 305 23.22 2.14 15.47
N GLN A 306 22.56 3.31 15.40
CA GLN A 306 21.74 3.84 16.48
C GLN A 306 20.31 3.29 16.46
N ILE A 307 19.91 2.61 15.41
CA ILE A 307 18.58 2.01 15.30
C ILE A 307 18.43 0.91 16.34
N LYS A 308 17.45 1.06 17.23
CA LYS A 308 17.06 0.01 18.15
C LYS A 308 16.06 -0.93 17.47
N VAL A 309 16.41 -2.20 17.45
CA VAL A 309 15.59 -3.29 16.93
C VAL A 309 15.06 -4.09 18.10
N GLY A 310 13.78 -4.40 18.12
CA GLY A 310 13.19 -5.20 19.18
C GLY A 310 11.67 -5.16 19.17
N ASP A 311 11.06 -5.56 20.29
CA ASP A 311 9.62 -5.58 20.46
C ASP A 311 8.99 -4.23 20.06
N PRO A 312 8.16 -4.20 19.01
CA PRO A 312 7.58 -2.97 18.46
C PRO A 312 6.58 -2.29 19.40
N THR A 313 6.14 -2.98 20.43
CA THR A 313 5.24 -2.42 21.46
C THR A 313 6.00 -1.54 22.47
N LEU A 314 7.33 -1.59 22.50
CA LEU A 314 8.17 -0.75 23.34
C LEU A 314 8.55 0.54 22.60
N TYR A 315 8.42 1.67 23.30
CA TYR A 315 8.60 3.01 22.71
C TYR A 315 10.00 3.24 22.12
N GLU A 316 11.02 2.67 22.73
CA GLU A 316 12.42 2.84 22.36
C GLU A 316 12.82 2.13 21.07
N ASN A 317 12.04 1.14 20.62
CA ASN A 317 12.37 0.35 19.43
C ASN A 317 11.84 1.04 18.17
N TYR A 318 12.76 1.34 17.26
CA TYR A 318 12.44 2.02 15.99
C TYR A 318 11.91 1.05 14.94
N ILE A 319 12.47 -0.17 14.88
CA ILE A 319 11.99 -1.23 13.99
C ILE A 319 11.72 -2.52 14.77
N GLY A 320 10.71 -3.25 14.34
CA GLY A 320 10.34 -4.56 14.82
C GLY A 320 10.90 -5.70 13.96
N PRO A 321 10.29 -6.90 14.03
CA PRO A 321 10.66 -8.05 13.22
C PRO A 321 10.18 -7.91 11.76
N LEU A 322 10.65 -8.82 10.90
CA LEU A 322 10.01 -9.15 9.63
C LEU A 322 8.72 -9.93 9.88
N VAL A 323 7.77 -9.85 8.96
CA VAL A 323 6.40 -10.34 9.17
C VAL A 323 6.29 -11.85 9.34
N ASN A 324 7.14 -12.64 8.68
CA ASN A 324 7.06 -14.10 8.69
C ASN A 324 8.41 -14.75 8.37
N GLU A 325 8.45 -16.07 8.49
CA GLU A 325 9.64 -16.88 8.25
C GLU A 325 10.17 -16.76 6.81
N ALA A 326 9.28 -16.60 5.83
CA ALA A 326 9.69 -16.48 4.43
C ALA A 326 10.49 -15.19 4.19
N ALA A 327 10.03 -14.06 4.75
CA ALA A 327 10.76 -12.79 4.70
C ALA A 327 12.08 -12.86 5.46
N TYR A 328 12.11 -13.53 6.61
CA TYR A 328 13.32 -13.75 7.40
C TYR A 328 14.38 -14.56 6.65
N ARG A 329 13.99 -15.64 6.00
CA ARG A 329 14.88 -16.45 5.16
C ARG A 329 15.34 -15.70 3.90
N ALA A 330 14.46 -14.89 3.31
CA ALA A 330 14.82 -14.05 2.18
C ALA A 330 15.90 -13.02 2.56
N TYR A 331 15.77 -12.38 3.74
CA TYR A 331 16.78 -11.47 4.25
C TYR A 331 18.15 -12.17 4.38
N GLN A 332 18.22 -13.36 4.99
CA GLN A 332 19.46 -14.13 5.12
C GLN A 332 20.12 -14.37 3.76
N LYS A 333 19.33 -14.83 2.78
CA LYS A 333 19.81 -15.04 1.41
C LYS A 333 20.36 -13.75 0.78
N TYR A 334 19.70 -12.61 0.97
CA TYR A 334 20.16 -11.34 0.42
C TYR A 334 21.47 -10.87 1.05
N VAL A 335 21.62 -11.08 2.36
CA VAL A 335 22.85 -10.78 3.09
C VAL A 335 24.00 -11.66 2.62
N ASP A 336 23.78 -12.96 2.44
CA ASP A 336 24.81 -13.89 1.96
C ASP A 336 25.33 -13.47 0.58
N HIS A 337 24.43 -13.10 -0.34
CA HIS A 337 24.79 -12.62 -1.67
C HIS A 337 25.50 -11.25 -1.60
N ALA A 338 25.01 -10.35 -0.74
CA ALA A 338 25.67 -9.06 -0.54
C ALA A 338 27.08 -9.17 0.03
N ALA A 339 27.31 -10.14 0.91
CA ALA A 339 28.65 -10.43 1.48
C ALA A 339 29.59 -11.08 0.48
N ALA A 340 29.06 -11.91 -0.44
CA ALA A 340 29.86 -12.56 -1.47
C ALA A 340 30.30 -11.61 -2.58
N ASP A 341 29.41 -10.70 -3.01
CA ASP A 341 29.59 -9.90 -4.23
C ASP A 341 29.85 -8.41 -3.95
N GLY A 342 29.74 -7.96 -2.69
CA GLY A 342 29.90 -6.57 -2.27
C GLY A 342 30.55 -6.43 -0.91
N GLU A 343 30.26 -5.33 -0.22
CA GLU A 343 30.75 -5.03 1.12
C GLU A 343 29.61 -4.58 2.02
N ILE A 344 29.36 -5.31 3.12
CA ILE A 344 28.42 -4.93 4.16
C ILE A 344 29.13 -3.97 5.13
N LEU A 345 28.60 -2.74 5.23
CA LEU A 345 29.17 -1.71 6.09
C LEU A 345 28.64 -1.78 7.53
N VAL A 346 27.40 -2.20 7.68
CA VAL A 346 26.69 -2.38 8.97
C VAL A 346 25.53 -3.34 8.77
N GLY A 347 25.16 -4.06 9.82
CA GLY A 347 24.07 -5.05 9.78
C GLY A 347 24.53 -6.40 9.23
N GLY A 348 23.64 -7.09 8.52
CA GLY A 348 23.94 -8.40 7.93
C GLY A 348 23.75 -9.59 8.87
N GLN A 349 23.19 -9.41 10.07
CA GLN A 349 22.94 -10.50 10.99
C GLN A 349 21.46 -10.60 11.38
N THR A 350 21.05 -11.79 11.75
CA THR A 350 19.85 -12.05 12.52
C THR A 350 20.13 -11.73 14.00
N LEU A 351 19.08 -11.33 14.76
CA LEU A 351 19.30 -10.82 16.12
C LEU A 351 18.74 -11.78 17.17
N ASP A 352 17.42 -11.76 17.38
CA ASP A 352 16.75 -12.55 18.42
C ASP A 352 16.08 -13.78 17.80
N GLU A 353 16.21 -14.94 18.44
CA GLU A 353 15.60 -16.19 17.96
C GLU A 353 14.14 -16.35 18.42
N SER A 354 13.63 -15.50 19.31
CA SER A 354 12.23 -15.52 19.73
C SER A 354 11.27 -15.10 18.63
N GLY A 355 11.71 -14.20 17.73
CA GLY A 355 10.96 -13.66 16.60
C GLY A 355 11.82 -13.49 15.36
N TYR A 356 11.27 -12.86 14.32
CA TYR A 356 11.95 -12.67 13.03
C TYR A 356 12.78 -11.38 12.97
N TYR A 357 13.61 -11.13 13.98
CA TYR A 357 14.41 -9.92 14.10
C TYR A 357 15.69 -9.97 13.27
N VAL A 358 15.93 -8.90 12.51
CA VAL A 358 17.11 -8.75 11.66
C VAL A 358 17.71 -7.36 11.80
N ALA A 359 19.01 -7.24 11.58
CA ALA A 359 19.71 -5.97 11.62
C ALA A 359 19.46 -5.14 10.34
N PRO A 360 19.20 -3.82 10.45
CA PRO A 360 19.18 -2.93 9.29
C PRO A 360 20.55 -2.93 8.63
N THR A 361 20.60 -3.09 7.30
CA THR A 361 21.80 -3.43 6.56
C THR A 361 22.11 -2.42 5.47
N VAL A 362 23.34 -1.90 5.47
CA VAL A 362 23.89 -1.03 4.42
C VAL A 362 24.98 -1.77 3.67
N VAL A 363 24.83 -1.84 2.35
CA VAL A 363 25.74 -2.55 1.44
C VAL A 363 26.33 -1.57 0.42
N GLN A 364 27.60 -1.75 0.07
CA GLN A 364 28.24 -1.02 -1.03
C GLN A 364 29.06 -1.93 -1.92
N LYS A 365 29.64 -1.38 -2.99
CA LYS A 365 30.53 -2.08 -3.94
C LYS A 365 29.90 -3.27 -4.67
N LEU A 366 28.58 -3.39 -4.67
CA LEU A 366 27.89 -4.35 -5.54
C LEU A 366 27.97 -3.89 -7.00
N PRO A 367 28.24 -4.77 -7.95
CA PRO A 367 28.12 -4.47 -9.39
C PRO A 367 26.71 -3.94 -9.71
N PHE A 368 26.60 -2.93 -10.58
CA PHE A 368 25.30 -2.29 -10.87
C PHE A 368 24.30 -3.19 -11.62
N ASP A 369 24.75 -4.28 -12.21
CA ASP A 369 23.93 -5.33 -12.81
C ASP A 369 23.47 -6.41 -11.81
N HIS A 370 23.97 -6.38 -10.58
CA HIS A 370 23.56 -7.32 -9.54
C HIS A 370 22.07 -7.17 -9.21
N TYR A 371 21.36 -8.29 -9.01
CA TYR A 371 19.90 -8.30 -8.82
C TYR A 371 19.41 -7.49 -7.60
N LEU A 372 20.24 -7.34 -6.55
CA LEU A 372 19.92 -6.48 -5.40
C LEU A 372 19.73 -4.99 -5.77
N TRP A 373 20.18 -4.55 -6.95
CA TRP A 373 19.88 -3.24 -7.50
C TRP A 373 18.56 -3.20 -8.28
N LYS A 374 18.02 -4.34 -8.69
CA LYS A 374 16.91 -4.45 -9.66
C LYS A 374 15.60 -4.93 -9.05
N GLU A 375 15.68 -5.89 -8.13
CA GLU A 375 14.50 -6.54 -7.55
C GLU A 375 14.07 -5.87 -6.25
N GLU A 376 12.76 -5.85 -5.98
CA GLU A 376 12.21 -5.45 -4.70
C GLU A 376 12.58 -6.47 -3.63
N LEU A 377 13.17 -6.04 -2.52
CA LEU A 377 13.66 -6.93 -1.48
C LEU A 377 12.68 -7.08 -0.30
N PHE A 378 11.97 -6.01 0.02
CA PHE A 378 10.97 -5.92 1.09
C PHE A 378 11.51 -6.27 2.49
N VAL A 379 12.78 -5.94 2.72
CA VAL A 379 13.54 -6.16 3.96
C VAL A 379 14.40 -4.93 4.27
N PRO A 380 14.92 -4.75 5.49
CA PRO A 380 15.71 -3.58 5.87
C PRO A 380 17.14 -3.65 5.29
N LEU A 381 17.25 -3.60 3.97
CA LEU A 381 18.54 -3.60 3.25
C LEU A 381 18.55 -2.50 2.19
N VAL A 382 19.58 -1.65 2.23
CA VAL A 382 19.82 -0.60 1.25
C VAL A 382 21.20 -0.73 0.61
N VAL A 383 21.25 -0.56 -0.72
CA VAL A 383 22.52 -0.57 -1.47
C VAL A 383 22.93 0.85 -1.83
N VAL A 384 24.23 1.16 -1.67
CA VAL A 384 24.83 2.48 -1.91
C VAL A 384 25.84 2.40 -3.04
N GLY A 385 25.59 3.16 -4.09
CA GLY A 385 26.48 3.31 -5.25
C GLY A 385 27.02 4.71 -5.41
N GLU A 386 28.03 4.85 -6.23
CA GLU A 386 28.68 6.12 -6.56
C GLU A 386 28.38 6.54 -7.99
N TYR A 387 28.27 7.84 -8.22
CA TYR A 387 28.22 8.40 -9.55
C TYR A 387 29.07 9.68 -9.66
N GLU A 388 29.43 10.04 -10.89
CA GLU A 388 30.17 11.27 -11.20
C GLU A 388 29.30 12.30 -11.92
N HIS A 389 28.48 11.86 -12.87
CA HIS A 389 27.61 12.72 -13.67
C HIS A 389 26.14 12.46 -13.33
N ARG A 390 25.36 13.49 -13.10
CA ARG A 390 23.95 13.37 -12.71
C ARG A 390 23.09 12.59 -13.69
N GLU A 391 23.44 12.66 -15.00
CA GLU A 391 22.80 11.91 -16.08
C GLU A 391 23.00 10.39 -15.91
N GLU A 392 24.15 9.99 -15.38
CA GLU A 392 24.44 8.60 -15.03
C GLU A 392 23.56 8.14 -13.86
N ALA A 393 23.50 8.94 -12.78
CA ALA A 393 22.62 8.65 -11.64
C ALA A 393 21.16 8.52 -12.05
N MET A 394 20.67 9.43 -12.90
CA MET A 394 19.30 9.40 -13.41
C MET A 394 19.04 8.14 -14.24
N ARG A 395 19.95 7.79 -15.15
CA ARG A 395 19.82 6.56 -15.94
C ARG A 395 19.76 5.32 -15.05
N MET A 396 20.64 5.24 -14.03
CA MET A 396 20.65 4.14 -13.08
C MET A 396 19.38 4.12 -12.19
N ALA A 397 18.90 5.28 -11.75
CA ALA A 397 17.66 5.39 -10.96
C ALA A 397 16.46 4.93 -11.78
N ASN A 398 16.39 5.29 -13.05
CA ASN A 398 15.30 4.91 -13.96
C ASN A 398 15.41 3.46 -14.49
N ASP A 399 16.59 2.82 -14.34
CA ASP A 399 16.82 1.44 -14.80
C ASP A 399 16.24 0.41 -13.81
N ALA A 400 14.92 0.42 -13.69
CA ALA A 400 14.13 -0.56 -12.94
C ALA A 400 12.76 -0.74 -13.61
N SER A 401 12.21 -1.94 -13.50
CA SER A 401 10.85 -2.26 -13.98
C SER A 401 9.74 -1.59 -13.17
N LEU A 402 10.06 -1.14 -11.96
CA LEU A 402 9.16 -0.49 -11.01
C LEU A 402 9.52 1.00 -10.89
N GLY A 403 8.51 1.86 -10.74
CA GLY A 403 8.67 3.31 -10.62
C GLY A 403 7.69 3.90 -9.60
N LEU A 404 7.74 3.43 -8.33
CA LEU A 404 6.80 3.88 -7.31
C LEU A 404 7.25 5.20 -6.68
N THR A 405 8.40 5.23 -6.00
CA THR A 405 8.89 6.45 -5.37
C THR A 405 10.35 6.74 -5.75
N ALA A 406 10.72 8.03 -5.70
CA ALA A 406 12.11 8.44 -5.82
C ALA A 406 12.39 9.69 -4.97
N GLY A 407 13.59 9.75 -4.39
CA GLY A 407 14.08 10.86 -3.59
C GLY A 407 15.25 11.59 -4.24
N PHE A 408 15.35 12.89 -3.98
CA PHE A 408 16.46 13.70 -4.39
C PHE A 408 16.92 14.61 -3.24
N PHE A 409 18.23 14.72 -3.08
CA PHE A 409 18.83 15.64 -2.09
C PHE A 409 19.80 16.57 -2.80
N SER A 410 19.51 17.85 -2.80
CA SER A 410 20.30 18.92 -3.43
C SER A 410 19.87 20.28 -2.89
N GLU A 411 20.82 21.21 -2.74
CA GLU A 411 20.56 22.62 -2.45
C GLU A 411 20.53 23.50 -3.71
N ASP A 412 20.67 22.88 -4.90
CA ASP A 412 20.62 23.58 -6.19
C ASP A 412 19.23 23.43 -6.83
N ASP A 413 18.48 24.52 -6.95
CA ASP A 413 17.14 24.52 -7.52
C ASP A 413 17.11 24.05 -9.00
N ALA A 414 18.17 24.28 -9.76
CA ALA A 414 18.25 23.84 -11.15
C ALA A 414 18.44 22.31 -11.22
N GLU A 415 19.17 21.70 -10.29
CA GLU A 415 19.27 20.25 -10.16
C GLU A 415 17.95 19.65 -9.70
N VAL A 416 17.25 20.32 -8.76
CA VAL A 416 15.91 19.89 -8.30
C VAL A 416 14.93 19.86 -9.47
N GLN A 417 14.84 20.94 -10.25
CA GLN A 417 13.92 20.97 -11.40
C GLN A 417 14.31 19.92 -12.43
N TRP A 418 15.61 19.77 -12.72
CA TRP A 418 16.09 18.72 -13.63
C TRP A 418 15.72 17.30 -13.15
N PHE A 419 15.81 17.02 -11.85
CA PHE A 419 15.36 15.75 -11.27
C PHE A 419 13.86 15.52 -11.51
N LEU A 420 13.03 16.51 -11.19
CA LEU A 420 11.57 16.42 -11.35
C LEU A 420 11.15 16.17 -12.81
N ASP A 421 11.90 16.73 -13.77
CA ASP A 421 11.62 16.60 -15.20
C ASP A 421 12.03 15.23 -15.79
N ASN A 422 12.96 14.51 -15.14
CA ASN A 422 13.60 13.34 -15.74
C ASN A 422 13.38 12.02 -14.99
N ILE A 423 12.96 12.06 -13.73
CA ILE A 423 12.75 10.83 -12.95
C ILE A 423 11.48 10.10 -13.35
N GLU A 424 11.56 8.78 -13.50
CA GLU A 424 10.44 7.92 -13.88
C GLU A 424 9.82 7.23 -12.66
N ALA A 425 9.25 8.03 -11.75
CA ALA A 425 8.54 7.57 -10.55
C ALA A 425 7.27 8.39 -10.34
N GLY A 426 6.23 7.75 -9.80
CA GLY A 426 4.93 8.39 -9.62
C GLY A 426 4.82 9.26 -8.38
N CYS A 427 5.59 8.98 -7.32
CA CYS A 427 5.63 9.75 -6.08
C CYS A 427 7.07 10.17 -5.79
N VAL A 428 7.34 11.47 -5.85
CA VAL A 428 8.70 12.01 -5.70
C VAL A 428 8.81 12.96 -4.52
N TYR A 429 10.00 13.04 -3.92
CA TYR A 429 10.28 13.94 -2.82
C TYR A 429 11.70 14.54 -2.93
N VAL A 430 11.85 15.76 -2.41
CA VAL A 430 13.13 16.47 -2.40
C VAL A 430 13.46 16.90 -0.97
N ASN A 431 14.72 16.70 -0.55
CA ASN A 431 15.28 17.12 0.75
C ASN A 431 14.44 16.72 1.97
N ARG A 432 13.76 15.58 1.89
CA ARG A 432 12.88 15.13 2.96
C ARG A 432 13.60 14.19 3.92
N ALA A 433 13.84 14.66 5.13
CA ALA A 433 14.43 13.88 6.21
C ALA A 433 13.43 13.52 7.32
N ALA A 434 12.22 14.08 7.30
CA ALA A 434 11.21 13.89 8.35
C ALA A 434 10.14 12.85 7.97
N GLY A 435 9.68 12.08 8.95
CA GLY A 435 8.58 11.13 8.79
C GLY A 435 8.93 9.90 7.96
N ALA A 436 7.93 9.41 7.21
CA ALA A 436 8.06 8.30 6.27
C ALA A 436 8.82 8.72 5.00
N THR A 437 8.98 7.80 4.05
CA THR A 437 9.70 8.00 2.78
C THR A 437 9.24 9.24 2.02
N THR A 438 7.93 9.39 1.85
CA THR A 438 7.31 10.49 1.10
C THR A 438 6.49 11.39 2.03
N GLY A 439 5.87 12.42 1.48
CA GLY A 439 4.86 13.22 2.17
C GLY A 439 3.44 12.76 1.90
N ALA A 440 3.28 11.57 1.32
CA ALA A 440 1.99 11.06 0.90
C ALA A 440 1.04 10.92 2.10
N TRP A 441 -0.07 11.62 1.97
CA TRP A 441 -1.18 11.62 2.90
C TRP A 441 -2.40 12.22 2.20
N PRO A 442 -3.62 11.79 2.52
CA PRO A 442 -4.82 12.38 1.93
C PRO A 442 -4.85 13.90 2.02
N GLY A 443 -4.99 14.58 0.88
CA GLY A 443 -4.98 16.03 0.79
C GLY A 443 -3.61 16.74 0.75
N TYR A 444 -2.50 16.00 0.96
CA TYR A 444 -1.15 16.57 0.91
C TYR A 444 -0.37 16.12 -0.33
N GLN A 445 -0.14 14.85 -0.47
CA GLN A 445 0.54 14.28 -1.62
C GLN A 445 -0.12 12.96 -2.00
N ALA A 446 -0.51 12.83 -3.25
CA ALA A 446 -1.04 11.59 -3.79
C ALA A 446 0.04 10.50 -3.85
N PHE A 447 -0.37 9.23 -3.69
CA PHE A 447 0.51 8.09 -3.70
C PHE A 447 0.16 7.12 -4.82
N GLY A 448 1.10 6.83 -5.69
CA GLY A 448 0.97 5.87 -6.78
C GLY A 448 2.24 5.82 -7.61
N GLY A 449 2.34 4.87 -8.51
CA GLY A 449 3.55 4.59 -9.26
C GLY A 449 3.40 4.76 -10.76
N TRP A 450 4.54 4.59 -11.44
CA TRP A 450 4.68 4.43 -12.88
C TRP A 450 5.19 3.02 -13.18
N LYS A 451 5.38 2.70 -14.45
CA LYS A 451 5.89 1.39 -14.89
C LYS A 451 5.09 0.23 -14.29
N GLY A 452 5.76 -0.79 -13.79
CA GLY A 452 5.14 -1.95 -13.15
C GLY A 452 4.63 -1.73 -11.71
N SER A 453 4.72 -0.50 -11.17
CA SER A 453 4.24 -0.23 -9.80
C SER A 453 2.74 0.02 -9.69
N THR A 454 2.06 0.32 -10.79
CA THR A 454 0.60 0.54 -10.77
C THR A 454 -0.05 0.10 -12.09
N GLY A 455 -1.32 -0.32 -11.99
CA GLY A 455 -2.11 -0.73 -13.14
C GLY A 455 -2.81 0.40 -13.88
N THR A 456 -3.02 1.57 -13.26
CA THR A 456 -3.86 2.65 -13.83
C THR A 456 -3.16 4.00 -13.97
N ASN A 457 -1.99 4.17 -13.40
CA ASN A 457 -1.25 5.44 -13.29
C ASN A 457 -2.09 6.59 -12.66
N LYS A 458 -3.07 6.23 -11.82
CA LYS A 458 -3.86 7.19 -11.06
C LYS A 458 -3.69 6.89 -9.59
N SER A 459 -2.97 7.78 -8.93
CA SER A 459 -2.55 7.64 -7.56
C SER A 459 -3.73 7.60 -6.59
N SER A 460 -3.62 6.80 -5.54
CA SER A 460 -4.46 6.91 -4.36
C SER A 460 -4.31 8.32 -3.74
N MET A 461 -5.30 8.79 -3.01
CA MET A 461 -5.34 10.15 -2.44
C MET A 461 -5.36 11.28 -3.48
N SER A 462 -5.42 10.98 -4.77
CA SER A 462 -5.51 11.99 -5.84
C SER A 462 -6.96 12.35 -6.15
N HIS A 463 -7.15 13.49 -6.84
CA HIS A 463 -8.46 13.90 -7.37
C HIS A 463 -9.06 12.90 -8.36
N TYR A 464 -8.24 11.98 -8.90
CA TYR A 464 -8.66 10.99 -9.90
C TYR A 464 -8.94 9.61 -9.30
N TYR A 465 -8.66 9.42 -8.00
CA TYR A 465 -8.71 8.09 -7.38
C TYR A 465 -10.12 7.51 -7.34
N LEU A 466 -11.09 8.25 -6.79
CA LEU A 466 -12.46 7.78 -6.62
C LEU A 466 -13.13 7.44 -7.95
N GLN A 467 -12.77 8.14 -9.04
CA GLN A 467 -13.34 7.91 -10.37
C GLN A 467 -13.02 6.51 -10.92
N GLN A 468 -11.95 5.88 -10.46
CA GLN A 468 -11.55 4.53 -10.89
C GLN A 468 -12.58 3.46 -10.50
N TYR A 469 -13.38 3.74 -9.47
CA TYR A 469 -14.46 2.87 -8.96
C TYR A 469 -15.81 3.11 -9.64
N MET A 470 -15.85 3.97 -10.66
CA MET A 470 -17.07 4.38 -11.35
C MET A 470 -16.88 4.36 -12.86
N ARG A 471 -17.98 4.25 -13.59
CA ARG A 471 -18.02 4.30 -15.06
C ARG A 471 -18.97 5.39 -15.53
N GLU A 472 -18.60 6.07 -16.62
CA GLU A 472 -19.38 7.16 -17.18
C GLU A 472 -20.60 6.66 -17.96
N GLN A 473 -21.73 7.34 -17.77
CA GLN A 473 -22.88 7.28 -18.63
C GLN A 473 -23.16 8.69 -19.15
N SER A 474 -23.06 8.88 -20.48
CA SER A 474 -23.50 10.11 -21.14
C SER A 474 -25.02 10.03 -21.37
N GLN A 475 -25.74 11.08 -21.00
CA GLN A 475 -27.20 11.14 -21.06
C GLN A 475 -27.65 12.35 -21.88
N THR A 476 -28.59 12.15 -22.82
CA THR A 476 -29.28 13.22 -23.54
C THR A 476 -30.79 13.08 -23.32
N ILE A 477 -31.43 14.15 -22.89
CA ILE A 477 -32.88 14.20 -22.63
C ILE A 477 -33.47 15.36 -23.44
N LEU A 478 -34.41 15.05 -24.31
CA LEU A 478 -35.20 16.04 -25.06
C LEU A 478 -36.57 16.21 -24.34
N ARG A 479 -37.02 17.46 -24.18
CA ARG A 479 -38.27 17.78 -23.54
C ARG A 479 -39.03 18.79 -24.37
#